data_61600f9184924eb93c6371aa362e2740
#
_entry.id   61600f9184924eb93c6371aa362e2740
#
_cell.length_a   1.000
_cell.length_b   1.000
_cell.length_c   1.000
_cell.angle_alpha   90.00
_cell.angle_beta   90.00
_cell.angle_gamma   90.00
#
_symmetry.space_group_name_H-M   'P 1'
#
loop_
_entity.id
_entity.type
_entity.pdbx_description
1 polymer ?
#
loop_
_entity_poly.entity_id
_entity_poly.type
_entity_poly.pdbx_seq_one_letter_code
_entity_poly.pdbx_strand_id
1 'polypeptide(L)'
;MDQIYTMKELIKQCDVSEDTLRYYEKIGLLPLVNRKKNGHRIYRDVHKETILMIKCLKKTGMSLQELKPILLTQQNRSKETEYDWDKLLIDYQKQIKKQQEDLQKVWDMIEHKRLKDEKFGYYS
;
A
#
# COMPACT_ATOMS: atom_id res chain seq x y z
N MET A 1 -2.73 -5.78 -23.17
CA MET A 1 -1.70 -4.83 -23.64
C MET A 1 -1.36 -3.82 -22.55
N ASP A 2 -0.09 -3.52 -22.41
CA ASP A 2 0.39 -2.56 -21.43
C ASP A 2 0.00 -1.15 -21.86
N GLN A 3 -0.64 -0.42 -20.97
CA GLN A 3 -1.06 0.95 -21.25
C GLN A 3 0.02 1.94 -20.77
N ILE A 4 0.19 3.02 -21.52
CA ILE A 4 1.14 4.08 -21.19
C ILE A 4 0.38 5.24 -20.60
N TYR A 5 0.93 5.82 -19.53
CA TYR A 5 0.34 6.94 -18.81
C TYR A 5 1.32 8.10 -18.72
N THR A 6 0.81 9.32 -18.83
CA THR A 6 1.56 10.49 -18.43
C THR A 6 1.52 10.62 -16.91
N MET A 7 2.41 11.42 -16.34
CA MET A 7 2.38 11.70 -14.90
C MET A 7 1.02 12.28 -14.49
N LYS A 8 0.48 13.19 -15.28
CA LYS A 8 -0.80 13.84 -15.02
C LYS A 8 -1.95 12.84 -14.98
N GLU A 9 -1.98 11.92 -15.94
CA GLU A 9 -2.98 10.86 -15.97
C GLU A 9 -2.88 9.94 -14.76
N LEU A 10 -1.65 9.54 -14.40
CA LEU A 10 -1.41 8.63 -13.30
C LEU A 10 -1.79 9.25 -11.96
N ILE A 11 -1.45 10.52 -11.75
CA ILE A 11 -1.82 11.30 -10.57
C ILE A 11 -3.34 11.31 -10.40
N LYS A 12 -4.05 11.59 -11.48
CA LYS A 12 -5.50 11.66 -11.47
C LYS A 12 -6.13 10.30 -11.18
N GLN A 13 -5.67 9.26 -11.87
CA GLN A 13 -6.26 7.92 -11.75
C GLN A 13 -5.96 7.26 -10.41
N CYS A 14 -4.78 7.50 -9.85
CA CYS A 14 -4.38 6.91 -8.58
C CYS A 14 -4.71 7.79 -7.37
N ASP A 15 -5.15 9.01 -7.60
CA ASP A 15 -5.45 9.99 -6.54
C ASP A 15 -4.25 10.18 -5.62
N VAL A 16 -3.12 10.55 -6.20
CA VAL A 16 -1.88 10.89 -5.48
C VAL A 16 -1.36 12.23 -5.99
N SER A 17 -0.57 12.92 -5.17
CA SER A 17 0.06 14.17 -5.59
C SER A 17 1.29 13.89 -6.45
N GLU A 18 1.66 14.88 -7.25
CA GLU A 18 2.89 14.81 -8.05
C GLU A 18 4.12 14.62 -7.15
N ASP A 19 4.16 15.34 -6.03
CA ASP A 19 5.26 15.24 -5.07
C ASP A 19 5.36 13.83 -4.47
N THR A 20 4.23 13.21 -4.16
CA THR A 20 4.19 11.84 -3.66
C THR A 20 4.74 10.86 -4.68
N LEU A 21 4.33 11.01 -5.94
CA LEU A 21 4.78 10.14 -7.02
C LEU A 21 6.28 10.28 -7.25
N ARG A 22 6.79 11.51 -7.27
CA ARG A 22 8.23 11.77 -7.40
C ARG A 22 9.03 11.20 -6.23
N TYR A 23 8.48 11.31 -5.03
CA TYR A 23 9.12 10.77 -3.83
C TYR A 23 9.22 9.25 -3.90
N TYR A 24 8.15 8.57 -4.30
CA TYR A 24 8.16 7.11 -4.45
C TYR A 24 9.18 6.66 -5.48
N GLU A 25 9.32 7.40 -6.58
CA GLU A 25 10.33 7.14 -7.59
C GLU A 25 11.74 7.31 -7.00
N LYS A 26 11.95 8.40 -6.26
CA LYS A 26 13.23 8.76 -5.67
C LYS A 26 13.74 7.71 -4.68
N ILE A 27 12.87 7.19 -3.83
CA ILE A 27 13.26 6.21 -2.79
C ILE A 27 13.24 4.77 -3.31
N GLY A 28 12.94 4.57 -4.60
CA GLY A 28 13.02 3.25 -5.22
C GLY A 28 11.83 2.35 -4.98
N LEU A 29 10.66 2.91 -4.65
CA LEU A 29 9.45 2.11 -4.48
C LEU A 29 8.81 1.71 -5.79
N LEU A 30 9.10 2.44 -6.86
CA LEU A 30 8.53 2.16 -8.18
C LEU A 30 9.53 1.41 -9.05
N PRO A 31 9.04 0.54 -9.98
CA PRO A 31 9.91 0.02 -11.02
C PRO A 31 10.53 1.15 -11.83
N LEU A 32 11.61 0.85 -12.54
CA LEU A 32 12.31 1.85 -13.34
C LEU A 32 11.33 2.61 -14.24
N VAL A 33 11.38 3.93 -14.16
CA VAL A 33 10.54 4.81 -14.97
C VAL A 33 11.34 5.27 -16.18
N ASN A 34 10.88 4.93 -17.37
CA ASN A 34 11.51 5.36 -18.62
C ASN A 34 11.11 6.79 -18.95
N ARG A 35 11.91 7.44 -19.78
CA ARG A 35 11.65 8.82 -20.21
C ARG A 35 11.65 8.89 -21.75
N LYS A 36 10.84 9.79 -22.28
CA LYS A 36 10.87 10.13 -23.70
C LYS A 36 12.12 10.95 -24.00
N LYS A 37 12.43 11.15 -25.29
CA LYS A 37 13.56 11.96 -25.70
C LYS A 37 13.50 13.38 -25.14
N ASN A 38 12.30 13.92 -24.93
CA ASN A 38 12.10 15.26 -24.38
C ASN A 38 12.21 15.30 -22.85
N GLY A 39 12.55 14.17 -22.20
CA GLY A 39 12.73 14.10 -20.76
C GLY A 39 11.46 13.79 -19.97
N HIS A 40 10.30 13.73 -20.61
CA HIS A 40 9.05 13.42 -19.93
C HIS A 40 8.99 11.95 -19.54
N ARG A 41 8.49 11.69 -18.35
CA ARG A 41 8.37 10.33 -17.80
C ARG A 41 7.28 9.54 -18.53
N ILE A 42 7.55 8.26 -18.73
CA ILE A 42 6.57 7.31 -19.29
C ILE A 42 6.24 6.31 -18.20
N TYR A 43 4.98 6.27 -17.79
CA TYR A 43 4.50 5.30 -16.79
C TYR A 43 3.71 4.20 -17.49
N ARG A 44 3.72 3.01 -16.91
CA ARG A 44 3.05 1.83 -17.45
C ARG A 44 2.14 1.23 -16.39
N ASP A 45 1.40 0.19 -16.77
CA ASP A 45 0.47 -0.48 -15.85
C ASP A 45 1.15 -0.94 -14.57
N VAL A 46 2.39 -1.42 -14.64
CA VAL A 46 3.13 -1.86 -13.46
C VAL A 46 3.31 -0.73 -12.45
N HIS A 47 3.50 0.49 -12.92
CA HIS A 47 3.62 1.66 -12.05
C HIS A 47 2.29 1.97 -11.37
N LYS A 48 1.21 1.93 -12.13
CA LYS A 48 -0.14 2.16 -11.58
C LYS A 48 -0.48 1.12 -10.53
N GLU A 49 -0.26 -0.14 -10.83
CA GLU A 49 -0.52 -1.24 -9.89
C GLU A 49 0.29 -1.10 -8.62
N THR A 50 1.56 -0.72 -8.74
CA THR A 50 2.44 -0.52 -7.59
C THR A 50 1.94 0.62 -6.71
N ILE A 51 1.55 1.75 -7.30
CA ILE A 51 1.03 2.90 -6.56
C ILE A 51 -0.25 2.52 -5.81
N LEU A 52 -1.16 1.82 -6.48
CA LEU A 52 -2.41 1.39 -5.85
C LEU A 52 -2.15 0.40 -4.71
N MET A 53 -1.17 -0.49 -4.87
CA MET A 53 -0.75 -1.42 -3.82
C MET A 53 -0.20 -0.65 -2.62
N ILE A 54 0.66 0.34 -2.85
CA ILE A 54 1.22 1.17 -1.77
C ILE A 54 0.08 1.84 -1.01
N LYS A 55 -0.89 2.43 -1.70
CA LYS A 55 -2.01 3.10 -1.06
C LYS A 55 -2.83 2.15 -0.19
N CYS A 56 -3.09 0.94 -0.70
CA CYS A 56 -3.84 -0.07 0.06
C CYS A 56 -3.09 -0.50 1.31
N LEU A 57 -1.81 -0.80 1.19
CA LEU A 57 -1.01 -1.27 2.31
C LEU A 57 -0.81 -0.19 3.36
N LYS A 58 -0.69 1.07 2.96
CA LYS A 58 -0.58 2.18 3.89
C LYS A 58 -1.84 2.36 4.75
N LYS A 59 -3.00 1.95 4.25
CA LYS A 59 -4.23 1.99 5.03
C LYS A 59 -4.19 1.09 6.26
N THR A 60 -3.32 0.07 6.25
CA THR A 60 -3.15 -0.81 7.40
C THR A 60 -2.15 -0.28 8.42
N GLY A 61 -1.64 0.94 8.21
CA GLY A 61 -0.67 1.55 9.10
C GLY A 61 0.78 1.21 8.79
N MET A 62 1.04 0.56 7.65
CA MET A 62 2.41 0.21 7.26
C MET A 62 3.20 1.46 6.88
N SER A 63 4.45 1.53 7.34
CA SER A 63 5.37 2.58 6.94
C SER A 63 5.95 2.28 5.56
N LEU A 64 6.50 3.31 4.91
CA LEU A 64 7.19 3.12 3.63
C LEU A 64 8.41 2.22 3.76
N GLN A 65 9.08 2.24 4.93
CA GLN A 65 10.21 1.35 5.20
C GLN A 65 9.79 -0.11 5.23
N GLU A 66 8.62 -0.40 5.79
CA GLU A 66 8.08 -1.75 5.82
C GLU A 66 7.64 -2.22 4.44
N LEU A 67 7.13 -1.30 3.62
CA LEU A 67 6.68 -1.59 2.26
C LEU A 67 7.82 -1.87 1.29
N LYS A 68 8.96 -1.20 1.48
CA LYS A 68 10.07 -1.26 0.54
C LYS A 68 10.57 -2.67 0.26
N PRO A 69 10.83 -3.53 1.26
CA PRO A 69 11.24 -4.91 0.99
C PRO A 69 10.23 -5.70 0.17
N ILE A 70 8.94 -5.50 0.41
CA ILE A 70 7.87 -6.17 -0.34
C ILE A 70 7.95 -5.80 -1.83
N LEU A 71 8.04 -4.50 -2.10
CA LEU A 71 8.02 -3.99 -3.47
C LEU A 71 9.29 -4.35 -4.23
N LEU A 72 10.44 -4.32 -3.57
CA LEU A 72 11.71 -4.70 -4.19
C LEU A 72 11.73 -6.20 -4.51
N THR A 73 11.21 -7.04 -3.62
CA THR A 73 11.12 -8.47 -3.86
C THR A 73 10.21 -8.75 -5.05
N GLN A 74 9.09 -8.03 -5.15
CA GLN A 74 8.18 -8.17 -6.28
C GLN A 74 8.85 -7.80 -7.60
N GLN A 75 9.64 -6.72 -7.61
CA GLN A 75 10.29 -6.22 -8.82
C GLN A 75 11.43 -7.14 -9.29
N ASN A 76 12.11 -7.78 -8.35
CA ASN A 76 13.29 -8.60 -8.62
C ASN A 76 13.01 -10.09 -8.42
N ARG A 77 11.79 -10.53 -8.71
CA ARG A 77 11.39 -11.93 -8.50
C ARG A 77 12.20 -12.86 -9.38
N SER A 78 12.83 -13.86 -8.73
CA SER A 78 13.44 -15.00 -9.36
C SER A 78 12.87 -16.25 -8.71
N LYS A 79 13.18 -17.44 -9.23
CA LYS A 79 12.70 -18.69 -8.61
C LYS A 79 13.16 -18.82 -7.16
N GLU A 80 14.33 -18.30 -6.85
CA GLU A 80 14.88 -18.34 -5.49
C GLU A 80 14.16 -17.41 -4.54
N THR A 81 13.74 -16.23 -5.05
CA THR A 81 13.04 -15.22 -4.22
C THR A 81 11.53 -15.43 -4.19
N GLU A 82 10.99 -16.29 -5.04
CA GLU A 82 9.56 -16.53 -5.11
C GLU A 82 9.00 -17.12 -3.81
N TYR A 83 9.75 -18.05 -3.20
CA TYR A 83 9.39 -18.62 -1.90
C TYR A 83 9.39 -17.55 -0.81
N ASP A 84 10.41 -16.69 -0.79
CA ASP A 84 10.51 -15.61 0.19
C ASP A 84 9.38 -14.59 0.01
N TRP A 85 9.00 -14.32 -1.24
CA TRP A 85 7.90 -13.44 -1.55
C TRP A 85 6.58 -13.98 -0.99
N ASP A 86 6.30 -15.26 -1.22
CA ASP A 86 5.08 -15.90 -0.73
C ASP A 86 5.02 -15.87 0.80
N LYS A 87 6.14 -16.21 1.45
CA LYS A 87 6.24 -16.16 2.91
C LYS A 87 5.98 -14.76 3.44
N LEU A 88 6.55 -13.76 2.79
CA LEU A 88 6.37 -12.36 3.16
C LEU A 88 4.89 -11.97 3.08
N LEU A 89 4.21 -12.33 2.00
CA LEU A 89 2.79 -12.06 1.84
C LEU A 89 1.95 -12.76 2.92
N ILE A 90 2.27 -14.00 3.24
CA ILE A 90 1.59 -14.74 4.30
C ILE A 90 1.76 -14.05 5.64
N ASP A 91 2.96 -13.57 5.95
CA ASP A 91 3.22 -12.87 7.20
C ASP A 91 2.40 -11.57 7.28
N TYR A 92 2.27 -10.84 6.18
CA TYR A 92 1.43 -9.64 6.13
C TYR A 92 -0.04 -9.98 6.30
N GLN A 93 -0.50 -11.07 5.69
CA GLN A 93 -1.88 -11.53 5.88
C GLN A 93 -2.17 -11.83 7.35
N LYS A 94 -1.21 -12.43 8.06
CA LYS A 94 -1.35 -12.70 9.50
C LYS A 94 -1.48 -11.41 10.29
N GLN A 95 -0.69 -10.39 9.96
CA GLN A 95 -0.78 -9.09 10.62
C GLN A 95 -2.13 -8.43 10.37
N ILE A 96 -2.62 -8.48 9.14
CA ILE A 96 -3.93 -7.94 8.77
C ILE A 96 -5.03 -8.68 9.54
N LYS A 97 -4.93 -10.00 9.62
CA LYS A 97 -5.88 -10.81 10.36
C LYS A 97 -5.94 -10.39 11.82
N LYS A 98 -4.78 -10.17 12.43
CA LYS A 98 -4.71 -9.71 13.81
C LYS A 98 -5.37 -8.34 13.97
N GLN A 99 -5.14 -7.42 13.05
CA GLN A 99 -5.78 -6.10 13.06
C GLN A 99 -7.30 -6.23 12.96
N GLN A 100 -7.79 -7.11 12.11
CA GLN A 100 -9.23 -7.37 11.97
C GLN A 100 -9.83 -7.87 13.29
N GLU A 101 -9.14 -8.79 13.97
CA GLU A 101 -9.59 -9.32 15.24
C GLU A 101 -9.60 -8.25 16.33
N ASP A 102 -8.56 -7.42 16.38
CA ASP A 102 -8.49 -6.30 17.32
C ASP A 102 -9.59 -5.28 17.08
N LEU A 103 -9.87 -4.96 15.83
CA LEU A 103 -10.95 -4.04 15.48
C LEU A 103 -12.32 -4.64 15.84
N GLN A 104 -12.49 -5.95 15.65
CA GLN A 104 -13.72 -6.63 16.05
C GLN A 104 -13.95 -6.52 17.55
N LYS A 105 -12.91 -6.69 18.35
CA LYS A 105 -13.00 -6.55 19.81
C LYS A 105 -13.43 -5.14 20.20
N VAL A 106 -12.88 -4.13 19.53
CA VAL A 106 -13.25 -2.73 19.78
C VAL A 106 -14.71 -2.49 19.40
N TRP A 107 -15.13 -3.01 18.26
CA TRP A 107 -16.52 -2.91 17.80
C TRP A 107 -17.46 -3.54 18.86
N ASP A 108 -17.14 -4.75 19.31
CA ASP A 108 -17.96 -5.46 20.28
C ASP A 108 -18.05 -4.69 21.60
N MET A 109 -16.93 -4.09 22.04
CA MET A 109 -16.90 -3.29 23.26
C MET A 109 -17.80 -2.05 23.12
N ILE A 110 -17.72 -1.37 21.99
CA ILE A 110 -18.55 -0.18 21.72
C ILE A 110 -20.02 -0.58 21.67
N GLU A 111 -20.35 -1.68 20.97
CA GLU A 111 -21.70 -2.18 20.85
C GLU A 111 -22.29 -2.51 22.23
N HIS A 112 -21.49 -3.18 23.06
CA HIS A 112 -21.91 -3.54 24.41
C HIS A 112 -22.21 -2.28 25.24
N LYS A 113 -21.33 -1.27 25.19
CA LYS A 113 -21.52 -0.01 25.87
C LYS A 113 -22.77 0.74 25.38
N ARG A 114 -22.95 0.76 24.08
CA ARG A 114 -24.09 1.43 23.45
C ARG A 114 -25.42 0.79 23.85
N LEU A 115 -25.47 -0.53 23.87
CA LEU A 115 -26.68 -1.26 24.23
C LEU A 115 -27.02 -1.12 25.70
N LYS A 116 -26.02 -0.95 26.57
CA LYS A 116 -26.21 -0.74 28.00
C LYS A 116 -26.32 0.74 28.38
N ASP A 117 -26.25 1.64 27.39
CA ASP A 117 -26.29 3.08 27.58
C ASP A 117 -25.21 3.58 28.54
N GLU A 118 -24.02 2.96 28.47
CA GLU A 118 -22.86 3.34 29.26
C GLU A 118 -21.97 4.31 28.48
N LYS A 119 -21.33 5.24 29.19
CA LYS A 119 -20.40 6.18 28.58
C LYS A 119 -18.97 5.71 28.78
N PHE A 120 -18.15 5.84 27.72
CA PHE A 120 -16.74 5.45 27.77
C PHE A 120 -15.98 6.28 28.79
N GLY A 121 -15.26 5.57 29.69
CA GLY A 121 -14.40 6.19 30.68
C GLY A 121 -15.09 7.26 31.52
N TYR A 122 -16.40 7.20 31.60
CA TYR A 122 -17.19 8.20 32.27
C TYR A 122 -18.25 7.57 33.13
N TYR A 123 -18.29 7.98 34.37
CA TYR A 123 -19.25 7.47 35.35
C TYR A 123 -19.92 8.63 36.02
N SER A 124 -21.17 8.62 35.94
CA SER A 124 -21.97 9.61 36.65
C SER A 124 -22.26 9.16 38.06
#